data_8ae277ec0381169c1d313f408b6a7856
#
_entry.id   8ae277ec0381169c1d313f408b6a7856
#
_cell.length_a   1.000
_cell.length_b   1.000
_cell.length_c   1.000
_cell.angle_alpha   90.00
_cell.angle_beta   90.00
_cell.angle_gamma   90.00
#
_symmetry.space_group_name_H-M   'P 1'
#
loop_
_entity.id
_entity.type
_entity.pdbx_description
1 polymer ?
#
loop_
_entity_poly.entity_id
_entity_poly.type
_entity_poly.pdbx_seq_one_letter_code
_entity_poly.pdbx_strand_id
1 'polypeptide(L)'
;MLALAPLWLVGLFDRGLWTPDEPREADIAWRMSWQDQRVLPQLAGVPFLEKPPLSYWMAAGAISVLGDSPTAARAPNLLYAIVVALAVGALALAMQLEWMPAFIAALIAATALTAYRVEIWLAPDACLLAACALALLGAWRGLNAPPGAAKLAGFTLLHLGAAIGFMAKSAPGWIVPALALLTFIVWERRWRELRRWELYAGLALQALIIGPWLIAVARTAHGSEALVTLFWHNLVGRFTQIAAPAGLDYTSGHHNTPGKYLLELPLYLLPWTLVVAAALARAWRAMRAGGARGSAWRFALCACIPFLLLLSLAATARDIYAAPALLGFGLLAGLWSGESQRAPSRLDRSAVLATFVLIVLMALAWVAALGVFAASGAAAWSSCAAAAIGVLLVVAVGLGFAWRALRPGALARSLAWAYAAYAAALCLAARPILPVIDRWQDLPALAARIHADTAHQALALLDPDETTIAVLDHGLRTSFSVLTSTATPREAVSEWFAVRGPTARVLVLLPGHAGGAVTEWLARYHPLPAPDDGVAGALLATGAATLAQRYELPEGRRYALLAPPAMH
;
A
#
# COMPACT_ATOMS: atom_id res chain seq x y z
N MET A 1 -3.72 6.97 20.80
CA MET A 1 -2.54 6.38 20.18
C MET A 1 -2.27 4.95 20.66
N LEU A 2 -2.05 4.71 21.96
CA LEU A 2 -1.80 3.35 22.47
C LEU A 2 -2.87 2.33 22.09
N ALA A 3 -4.14 2.73 21.97
CA ALA A 3 -5.22 1.83 21.54
C ALA A 3 -5.08 1.35 20.08
N LEU A 4 -4.37 2.09 19.21
CA LEU A 4 -4.16 1.71 17.80
C LEU A 4 -2.88 0.88 17.63
N ALA A 5 -1.92 0.99 18.55
CA ALA A 5 -0.62 0.34 18.45
C ALA A 5 -0.68 -1.19 18.21
N PRO A 6 -1.55 -1.98 18.88
CA PRO A 6 -1.60 -3.42 18.66
C PRO A 6 -1.87 -3.78 17.20
N LEU A 7 -2.76 -3.04 16.53
CA LEU A 7 -3.08 -3.29 15.13
C LEU A 7 -1.90 -2.97 14.22
N TRP A 8 -1.21 -1.85 14.46
CA TRP A 8 -0.06 -1.44 13.64
C TRP A 8 1.16 -2.37 13.77
N LEU A 9 1.35 -3.00 14.94
CA LEU A 9 2.47 -3.92 15.14
C LEU A 9 2.26 -5.25 14.41
N VAL A 10 1.00 -5.66 14.20
CA VAL A 10 0.68 -6.90 13.47
C VAL A 10 0.85 -6.70 11.97
N GLY A 11 1.64 -7.56 11.34
CA GLY A 11 1.94 -7.49 9.91
C GLY A 11 3.02 -6.47 9.54
N LEU A 12 3.50 -5.64 10.47
CA LEU A 12 4.58 -4.70 10.22
C LEU A 12 5.95 -5.32 10.50
N PHE A 13 6.11 -6.05 11.62
CA PHE A 13 7.40 -6.53 12.10
C PHE A 13 7.53 -8.05 12.18
N ASP A 14 6.49 -8.80 11.96
CA ASP A 14 6.36 -10.22 12.25
C ASP A 14 6.22 -11.12 11.00
N ARG A 15 6.65 -10.64 9.83
CA ARG A 15 6.58 -11.34 8.56
C ARG A 15 7.72 -11.00 7.59
N GLY A 16 7.91 -11.85 6.59
CA GLY A 16 8.81 -11.63 5.46
C GLY A 16 8.36 -10.50 4.51
N LEU A 17 9.09 -10.34 3.41
CA LEU A 17 8.71 -9.45 2.32
C LEU A 17 7.74 -10.17 1.38
N TRP A 18 6.60 -9.56 1.07
CA TRP A 18 5.55 -10.18 0.26
C TRP A 18 5.44 -9.56 -1.13
N THR A 19 5.19 -10.41 -2.11
CA THR A 19 4.93 -10.01 -3.49
C THR A 19 3.61 -9.22 -3.60
N PRO A 20 3.47 -8.36 -4.62
CA PRO A 20 4.45 -8.07 -5.69
C PRO A 20 5.43 -6.94 -5.37
N ASP A 21 5.15 -6.02 -4.45
CA ASP A 21 5.88 -4.76 -4.34
C ASP A 21 7.04 -4.80 -3.33
N GLU A 22 6.86 -5.44 -2.15
CA GLU A 22 7.80 -5.29 -1.03
C GLU A 22 9.23 -5.75 -1.34
N PRO A 23 9.47 -6.85 -2.10
CA PRO A 23 10.84 -7.24 -2.45
C PRO A 23 11.57 -6.15 -3.23
N ARG A 24 10.89 -5.55 -4.22
CA ARG A 24 11.44 -4.46 -5.05
C ARG A 24 11.72 -3.21 -4.23
N GLU A 25 10.76 -2.77 -3.40
CA GLU A 25 10.91 -1.59 -2.56
C GLU A 25 12.05 -1.78 -1.53
N ALA A 26 12.19 -3.01 -0.99
CA ALA A 26 13.27 -3.35 -0.07
C ALA A 26 14.64 -3.38 -0.75
N ASP A 27 14.76 -3.95 -1.95
CA ASP A 27 16.00 -3.99 -2.72
C ASP A 27 16.52 -2.59 -3.03
N ILE A 28 15.64 -1.71 -3.55
CA ILE A 28 16.00 -0.31 -3.84
C ILE A 28 16.48 0.40 -2.56
N ALA A 29 15.75 0.24 -1.44
CA ALA A 29 16.12 0.84 -0.17
C ALA A 29 17.43 0.29 0.38
N TRP A 30 17.65 -1.03 0.29
CA TRP A 30 18.88 -1.68 0.69
C TRP A 30 20.07 -1.16 -0.10
N ARG A 31 19.97 -1.05 -1.44
CA ARG A 31 21.04 -0.46 -2.27
C ARG A 31 21.35 0.96 -1.85
N MET A 32 20.35 1.80 -1.60
CA MET A 32 20.53 3.17 -1.12
C MET A 32 21.14 3.27 0.28
N SER A 33 21.10 2.21 1.09
CA SER A 33 21.67 2.23 2.45
C SER A 33 23.20 2.17 2.46
N TRP A 34 23.82 1.57 1.44
CA TRP A 34 25.28 1.34 1.36
C TRP A 34 25.96 1.93 0.11
N GLN A 35 25.20 2.26 -0.93
CA GLN A 35 25.74 2.94 -2.12
C GLN A 35 25.70 4.47 -1.96
N ASP A 36 26.65 5.17 -2.57
CA ASP A 36 26.65 6.64 -2.61
C ASP A 36 25.56 7.20 -3.55
N GLN A 37 25.05 6.37 -4.48
CA GLN A 37 24.00 6.76 -5.43
C GLN A 37 22.62 6.76 -4.78
N ARG A 38 22.22 7.91 -4.24
CA ARG A 38 20.93 8.09 -3.55
C ARG A 38 19.95 8.98 -4.31
N VAL A 39 20.34 9.49 -5.47
CA VAL A 39 19.51 10.44 -6.24
C VAL A 39 18.45 9.73 -7.07
N LEU A 40 18.87 8.73 -7.84
CA LEU A 40 17.99 7.90 -8.66
C LEU A 40 17.77 6.54 -7.99
N PRO A 41 16.51 6.13 -7.73
CA PRO A 41 16.23 4.74 -7.40
C PRO A 41 16.75 3.80 -8.48
N GLN A 42 17.32 2.67 -8.09
CA GLN A 42 17.87 1.65 -9.00
C GLN A 42 17.37 0.27 -8.61
N LEU A 43 17.02 -0.53 -9.61
CA LEU A 43 16.71 -1.95 -9.46
C LEU A 43 17.80 -2.73 -10.20
N ALA A 44 18.54 -3.58 -9.50
CA ALA A 44 19.74 -4.29 -10.01
C ALA A 44 20.77 -3.36 -10.71
N GLY A 45 20.93 -2.14 -10.21
CA GLY A 45 21.87 -1.15 -10.77
C GLY A 45 21.35 -0.39 -12.00
N VAL A 46 20.15 -0.68 -12.49
CA VAL A 46 19.50 0.06 -13.58
C VAL A 46 18.59 1.14 -12.99
N PRO A 47 18.60 2.38 -13.51
CA PRO A 47 17.68 3.44 -13.06
C PRO A 47 16.22 2.99 -13.12
N PHE A 48 15.51 3.14 -11.99
CA PHE A 48 14.13 2.74 -11.83
C PHE A 48 13.32 3.89 -11.21
N LEU A 49 13.03 4.92 -12.01
CA LEU A 49 12.34 6.12 -11.52
C LEU A 49 10.81 6.01 -11.70
N GLU A 50 10.22 5.00 -11.06
CA GLU A 50 8.76 4.92 -10.96
C GLU A 50 8.23 5.99 -10.00
N LYS A 51 8.97 6.27 -8.91
CA LYS A 51 8.55 7.18 -7.83
C LYS A 51 9.73 7.99 -7.32
N PRO A 52 9.48 9.19 -6.73
CA PRO A 52 10.50 9.95 -6.00
C PRO A 52 11.06 9.17 -4.79
N PRO A 53 12.23 9.57 -4.25
CA PRO A 53 13.02 8.69 -3.41
C PRO A 53 12.72 8.71 -1.91
N LEU A 54 11.81 9.55 -1.41
CA LEU A 54 11.66 9.78 0.04
C LEU A 54 11.37 8.49 0.82
N SER A 55 10.48 7.64 0.30
CA SER A 55 10.15 6.37 0.96
C SER A 55 11.35 5.45 1.02
N TYR A 56 12.14 5.39 -0.06
CA TYR A 56 13.38 4.62 -0.12
C TYR A 56 14.43 5.18 0.82
N TRP A 57 14.60 6.51 0.89
CA TRP A 57 15.52 7.14 1.85
C TRP A 57 15.18 6.82 3.29
N MET A 58 13.90 6.86 3.65
CA MET A 58 13.44 6.53 5.00
C MET A 58 13.70 5.07 5.34
N ALA A 59 13.39 4.14 4.42
CA ALA A 59 13.66 2.72 4.59
C ALA A 59 15.18 2.44 4.61
N ALA A 60 15.96 3.05 3.74
CA ALA A 60 17.43 2.95 3.73
C ALA A 60 18.06 3.45 5.04
N GLY A 61 17.58 4.58 5.56
CA GLY A 61 18.00 5.10 6.86
C GLY A 61 17.70 4.12 8.00
N ALA A 62 16.52 3.50 7.98
CA ALA A 62 16.14 2.50 8.97
C ALA A 62 17.00 1.23 8.85
N ILE A 63 17.26 0.74 7.64
CA ILE A 63 18.18 -0.39 7.36
C ILE A 63 19.59 -0.09 7.86
N SER A 64 20.10 1.12 7.64
CA SER A 64 21.43 1.54 8.08
C SER A 64 21.60 1.52 9.60
N VAL A 65 20.53 1.75 10.37
CA VAL A 65 20.55 1.81 11.83
C VAL A 65 20.16 0.47 12.47
N LEU A 66 19.14 -0.21 11.91
CA LEU A 66 18.56 -1.42 12.51
C LEU A 66 19.08 -2.73 11.88
N GLY A 67 19.90 -2.63 10.83
CA GLY A 67 20.39 -3.77 10.07
C GLY A 67 19.46 -4.15 8.91
N ASP A 68 19.99 -4.95 7.99
CA ASP A 68 19.30 -5.42 6.79
C ASP A 68 18.27 -6.49 7.16
N SER A 69 17.00 -6.08 7.21
CA SER A 69 15.89 -6.99 7.50
C SER A 69 14.55 -6.42 6.97
N PRO A 70 13.55 -7.29 6.70
CA PRO A 70 12.20 -6.85 6.36
C PRO A 70 11.57 -5.91 7.40
N THR A 71 11.86 -6.16 8.68
CA THR A 71 11.44 -5.33 9.82
C THR A 71 12.04 -3.94 9.74
N ALA A 72 13.35 -3.82 9.49
CA ALA A 72 14.04 -2.54 9.37
C ALA A 72 13.49 -1.73 8.19
N ALA A 73 13.32 -2.37 7.02
CA ALA A 73 12.78 -1.71 5.82
C ALA A 73 11.40 -1.10 6.07
N ARG A 74 10.53 -1.79 6.83
CA ARG A 74 9.16 -1.33 7.16
C ARG A 74 9.06 -0.42 8.39
N ALA A 75 10.10 -0.29 9.20
CA ALA A 75 10.05 0.50 10.44
C ALA A 75 9.51 1.94 10.26
N PRO A 76 9.82 2.68 9.17
CA PRO A 76 9.25 4.01 8.95
C PRO A 76 7.72 4.06 8.85
N ASN A 77 7.08 2.96 8.47
CA ASN A 77 5.63 2.90 8.33
C ASN A 77 4.91 3.10 9.67
N LEU A 78 5.51 2.69 10.79
CA LEU A 78 4.95 2.98 12.11
C LEU A 78 4.87 4.49 12.36
N LEU A 79 5.90 5.25 11.95
CA LEU A 79 5.88 6.71 12.05
C LEU A 79 4.75 7.29 11.17
N TYR A 80 4.58 6.79 9.95
CA TYR A 80 3.53 7.26 9.03
C TYR A 80 2.13 6.99 9.60
N ALA A 81 1.88 5.81 10.14
CA ALA A 81 0.61 5.45 10.78
C ALA A 81 0.29 6.37 12.00
N ILE A 82 1.30 6.65 12.83
CA ILE A 82 1.17 7.59 13.94
C ILE A 82 0.81 9.00 13.42
N VAL A 83 1.49 9.47 12.38
CA VAL A 83 1.22 10.78 11.77
C VAL A 83 -0.19 10.85 11.20
N VAL A 84 -0.67 9.82 10.51
CA VAL A 84 -2.05 9.73 10.00
C VAL A 84 -3.05 9.94 11.14
N ALA A 85 -2.93 9.14 12.19
CA ALA A 85 -3.89 9.18 13.29
C ALA A 85 -3.83 10.52 14.06
N LEU A 86 -2.63 11.08 14.29
CA LEU A 86 -2.46 12.38 14.95
C LEU A 86 -2.99 13.53 14.09
N ALA A 87 -2.69 13.54 12.78
CA ALA A 87 -3.12 14.61 11.89
C ALA A 87 -4.65 14.61 11.70
N VAL A 88 -5.27 13.44 11.51
CA VAL A 88 -6.73 13.32 11.39
C VAL A 88 -7.41 13.68 12.71
N GLY A 89 -6.89 13.20 13.84
CA GLY A 89 -7.41 13.59 15.16
C GLY A 89 -7.30 15.09 15.42
N ALA A 90 -6.15 15.71 15.12
CA ALA A 90 -5.94 17.15 15.23
C ALA A 90 -6.85 17.95 14.28
N LEU A 91 -7.09 17.43 13.07
CA LEU A 91 -8.03 18.04 12.12
C LEU A 91 -9.47 18.00 12.64
N ALA A 92 -9.89 16.86 13.18
CA ALA A 92 -11.21 16.72 13.79
C ALA A 92 -11.39 17.65 15.01
N LEU A 93 -10.38 17.80 15.87
CA LEU A 93 -10.38 18.78 16.96
C LEU A 93 -10.43 20.22 16.43
N ALA A 94 -9.71 20.53 15.35
CA ALA A 94 -9.77 21.84 14.71
C ALA A 94 -11.14 22.13 14.05
N MET A 95 -11.91 21.08 13.74
CA MET A 95 -13.33 21.15 13.33
C MET A 95 -14.29 21.27 14.52
N GLN A 96 -13.80 21.54 15.70
CA GLN A 96 -14.57 21.70 16.95
C GLN A 96 -15.29 20.42 17.40
N LEU A 97 -14.76 19.25 17.05
CA LEU A 97 -15.22 18.00 17.62
C LEU A 97 -14.63 17.78 19.01
N GLU A 98 -15.41 17.15 19.88
CA GLU A 98 -14.93 16.67 21.17
C GLU A 98 -13.90 15.54 20.98
N TRP A 99 -13.13 15.23 22.01
CA TRP A 99 -12.02 14.26 21.93
C TRP A 99 -12.44 12.86 21.48
N MET A 100 -13.62 12.38 21.90
CA MET A 100 -14.10 11.04 21.51
C MET A 100 -14.50 10.96 20.04
N PRO A 101 -15.30 11.88 19.48
CA PRO A 101 -15.52 11.98 18.03
C PRO A 101 -14.24 12.16 17.22
N ALA A 102 -13.28 12.95 17.71
CA ALA A 102 -11.97 13.10 17.06
C ALA A 102 -11.17 11.79 17.08
N PHE A 103 -11.23 11.03 18.16
CA PHE A 103 -10.64 9.70 18.25
C PHE A 103 -11.30 8.74 17.24
N ILE A 104 -12.64 8.75 17.08
CA ILE A 104 -13.33 7.92 16.08
C ILE A 104 -12.92 8.30 14.66
N ALA A 105 -12.73 9.60 14.37
CA ALA A 105 -12.21 10.03 13.06
C ALA A 105 -10.83 9.43 12.77
N ALA A 106 -9.90 9.57 13.71
CA ALA A 106 -8.55 9.04 13.61
C ALA A 106 -8.53 7.50 13.52
N LEU A 107 -9.33 6.84 14.36
CA LEU A 107 -9.46 5.39 14.39
C LEU A 107 -9.92 4.85 13.03
N ILE A 108 -10.99 5.38 12.46
CA ILE A 108 -11.54 4.89 11.20
C ILE A 108 -10.59 5.20 10.03
N ALA A 109 -9.97 6.39 10.02
CA ALA A 109 -9.02 6.76 8.98
C ALA A 109 -7.77 5.85 8.96
N ALA A 110 -7.30 5.40 10.14
CA ALA A 110 -6.09 4.58 10.27
C ALA A 110 -6.37 3.06 10.28
N THR A 111 -7.62 2.62 10.46
CA THR A 111 -7.93 1.19 10.64
C THR A 111 -8.96 0.63 9.65
N ALA A 112 -9.44 1.44 8.71
CA ALA A 112 -10.17 0.94 7.56
C ALA A 112 -9.24 0.02 6.74
N LEU A 113 -9.77 -1.09 6.21
CA LEU A 113 -8.99 -2.19 5.65
C LEU A 113 -7.88 -1.73 4.69
N THR A 114 -8.19 -0.86 3.73
CA THR A 114 -7.16 -0.39 2.78
C THR A 114 -6.16 0.56 3.42
N ALA A 115 -6.55 1.40 4.38
CA ALA A 115 -5.62 2.25 5.11
C ALA A 115 -4.65 1.39 5.95
N TYR A 116 -5.18 0.44 6.72
CA TYR A 116 -4.37 -0.51 7.48
C TYR A 116 -3.40 -1.29 6.58
N ARG A 117 -3.89 -1.82 5.45
CA ARG A 117 -3.05 -2.53 4.48
C ARG A 117 -1.90 -1.66 3.97
N VAL A 118 -2.17 -0.40 3.65
CA VAL A 118 -1.14 0.56 3.21
C VAL A 118 -0.12 0.83 4.32
N GLU A 119 -0.57 0.99 5.55
CA GLU A 119 0.30 1.30 6.70
C GLU A 119 1.26 0.16 7.04
N ILE A 120 0.87 -1.11 6.83
CA ILE A 120 1.73 -2.27 7.10
C ILE A 120 2.54 -2.75 5.88
N TRP A 121 2.33 -2.17 4.70
CA TRP A 121 2.95 -2.58 3.45
C TRP A 121 4.15 -1.70 3.13
N LEU A 122 5.29 -2.31 2.78
CA LEU A 122 6.45 -1.55 2.32
C LEU A 122 6.17 -0.99 0.93
N ALA A 123 5.66 0.22 0.89
CA ALA A 123 5.37 0.97 -0.32
C ALA A 123 5.30 2.47 0.00
N PRO A 124 5.48 3.35 -0.99
CA PRO A 124 5.39 4.81 -0.81
C PRO A 124 4.02 5.31 -0.37
N ASP A 125 3.00 4.47 -0.46
CA ASP A 125 1.61 4.79 -0.14
C ASP A 125 1.39 5.16 1.33
N ALA A 126 2.12 4.54 2.26
CA ALA A 126 2.05 4.87 3.68
C ALA A 126 2.56 6.30 3.95
N CYS A 127 3.69 6.67 3.35
CA CYS A 127 4.23 8.02 3.43
C CYS A 127 3.29 9.05 2.78
N LEU A 128 2.74 8.73 1.61
CA LEU A 128 1.74 9.57 0.93
C LEU A 128 0.49 9.80 1.79
N LEU A 129 -0.03 8.74 2.43
CA LEU A 129 -1.21 8.84 3.30
C LEU A 129 -0.96 9.81 4.47
N ALA A 130 0.19 9.68 5.13
CA ALA A 130 0.60 10.59 6.21
C ALA A 130 0.75 12.03 5.72
N ALA A 131 1.37 12.22 4.57
CA ALA A 131 1.57 13.52 3.94
C ALA A 131 0.23 14.19 3.58
N CYS A 132 -0.71 13.43 3.01
CA CYS A 132 -2.07 13.92 2.71
C CYS A 132 -2.83 14.31 3.99
N ALA A 133 -2.70 13.54 5.09
CA ALA A 133 -3.32 13.88 6.37
C ALA A 133 -2.79 15.22 6.92
N LEU A 134 -1.47 15.45 6.87
CA LEU A 134 -0.86 16.73 7.24
C LEU A 134 -1.34 17.88 6.33
N ALA A 135 -1.39 17.64 5.02
CA ALA A 135 -1.83 18.65 4.07
C ALA A 135 -3.29 19.05 4.29
N LEU A 136 -4.19 18.10 4.56
CA LEU A 136 -5.60 18.38 4.86
C LEU A 136 -5.75 19.15 6.18
N LEU A 137 -4.99 18.80 7.22
CA LEU A 137 -4.93 19.57 8.47
C LEU A 137 -4.47 21.00 8.22
N GLY A 138 -3.43 21.16 7.40
CA GLY A 138 -2.91 22.47 7.00
C GLY A 138 -3.93 23.28 6.21
N ALA A 139 -4.61 22.67 5.24
CA ALA A 139 -5.67 23.30 4.45
C ALA A 139 -6.80 23.83 5.34
N TRP A 140 -7.34 23.01 6.24
CA TRP A 140 -8.39 23.42 7.15
C TRP A 140 -7.98 24.57 8.05
N ARG A 141 -6.78 24.49 8.66
CA ARG A 141 -6.25 25.54 9.52
C ARG A 141 -6.03 26.84 8.74
N GLY A 142 -5.39 26.77 7.58
CA GLY A 142 -5.14 27.93 6.73
C GLY A 142 -6.44 28.61 6.29
N LEU A 143 -7.43 27.86 5.86
CA LEU A 143 -8.72 28.39 5.43
C LEU A 143 -9.51 29.07 6.56
N ASN A 144 -9.42 28.60 7.79
CA ASN A 144 -10.24 29.08 8.91
C ASN A 144 -9.50 29.99 9.90
N ALA A 145 -8.19 30.20 9.70
CA ALA A 145 -7.41 31.16 10.50
C ALA A 145 -7.62 32.61 10.00
N PRO A 146 -7.47 33.60 10.91
CA PRO A 146 -7.42 35.00 10.52
C PRO A 146 -6.18 35.25 9.63
N PRO A 147 -6.21 36.28 8.73
CA PRO A 147 -5.05 36.69 7.96
C PRO A 147 -3.80 36.94 8.81
N GLY A 148 -2.62 36.64 8.27
CA GLY A 148 -1.34 36.79 8.92
C GLY A 148 -0.72 35.47 9.38
N ALA A 149 0.07 35.48 10.47
CA ALA A 149 0.93 34.37 10.86
C ALA A 149 0.18 33.03 11.07
N ALA A 150 -1.01 33.03 11.65
CA ALA A 150 -1.79 31.81 11.87
C ALA A 150 -2.25 31.18 10.54
N LYS A 151 -2.70 32.00 9.58
CA LYS A 151 -3.09 31.56 8.23
C LYS A 151 -1.86 31.04 7.46
N LEU A 152 -0.76 31.78 7.52
CA LEU A 152 0.50 31.37 6.93
C LEU A 152 0.97 30.02 7.47
N ALA A 153 0.95 29.82 8.80
CA ALA A 153 1.34 28.54 9.42
C ALA A 153 0.44 27.38 8.94
N GLY A 154 -0.87 27.60 8.81
CA GLY A 154 -1.79 26.61 8.24
C GLY A 154 -1.41 26.23 6.82
N PHE A 155 -1.24 27.21 5.93
CA PHE A 155 -0.88 26.92 4.55
C PHE A 155 0.56 26.41 4.39
N THR A 156 1.48 26.80 5.27
CA THR A 156 2.83 26.20 5.31
C THR A 156 2.75 24.70 5.59
N LEU A 157 1.89 24.27 6.53
CA LEU A 157 1.65 22.85 6.83
C LEU A 157 1.01 22.13 5.63
N LEU A 158 0.07 22.77 4.90
CA LEU A 158 -0.48 22.23 3.64
C LEU A 158 0.65 21.96 2.64
N HIS A 159 1.51 22.94 2.40
CA HIS A 159 2.60 22.81 1.44
C HIS A 159 3.69 21.84 1.89
N LEU A 160 3.97 21.76 3.18
CA LEU A 160 4.87 20.74 3.74
C LEU A 160 4.34 19.33 3.45
N GLY A 161 3.06 19.07 3.77
CA GLY A 161 2.42 17.80 3.45
C GLY A 161 2.43 17.51 1.94
N ALA A 162 2.10 18.49 1.11
CA ALA A 162 2.13 18.33 -0.34
C ALA A 162 3.54 18.03 -0.89
N ALA A 163 4.59 18.68 -0.35
CA ALA A 163 5.98 18.41 -0.74
C ALA A 163 6.44 17.01 -0.31
N ILE A 164 6.14 16.60 0.92
CA ILE A 164 6.42 15.23 1.40
C ILE A 164 5.66 14.21 0.54
N GLY A 165 4.40 14.45 0.24
CA GLY A 165 3.58 13.59 -0.61
C GLY A 165 4.11 13.47 -2.03
N PHE A 166 4.59 14.57 -2.62
CA PHE A 166 5.27 14.55 -3.90
C PHE A 166 6.56 13.72 -3.84
N MET A 167 7.40 13.96 -2.84
CA MET A 167 8.65 13.23 -2.66
C MET A 167 8.44 11.75 -2.31
N ALA A 168 7.26 11.37 -1.82
CA ALA A 168 6.87 9.97 -1.61
C ALA A 168 6.35 9.31 -2.89
N LYS A 169 5.41 9.94 -3.61
CA LYS A 169 4.66 9.29 -4.70
C LYS A 169 4.30 10.23 -5.87
N SER A 170 5.06 11.31 -6.08
CA SER A 170 4.86 12.26 -7.18
C SER A 170 3.48 12.94 -7.12
N ALA A 171 2.78 13.07 -8.25
CA ALA A 171 1.56 13.87 -8.43
C ALA A 171 0.43 13.64 -7.41
N PRO A 172 0.10 12.44 -6.93
CA PRO A 172 -0.92 12.27 -5.89
C PRO A 172 -0.69 13.12 -4.65
N GLY A 173 0.58 13.39 -4.28
CA GLY A 173 0.92 14.28 -3.16
C GLY A 173 0.41 15.72 -3.34
N TRP A 174 0.25 16.17 -4.57
CA TRP A 174 -0.33 17.47 -4.91
C TRP A 174 -1.82 17.39 -5.20
N ILE A 175 -2.25 16.38 -5.95
CA ILE A 175 -3.63 16.26 -6.45
C ILE A 175 -4.62 16.11 -5.30
N VAL A 176 -4.33 15.25 -4.32
CA VAL A 176 -5.25 14.99 -3.20
C VAL A 176 -5.58 16.26 -2.40
N PRO A 177 -4.59 16.98 -1.84
CA PRO A 177 -4.89 18.19 -1.08
C PRO A 177 -5.38 19.35 -1.97
N ALA A 178 -4.93 19.46 -3.21
CA ALA A 178 -5.40 20.48 -4.14
C ALA A 178 -6.89 20.28 -4.48
N LEU A 179 -7.32 19.06 -4.78
CA LEU A 179 -8.74 18.74 -5.04
C LEU A 179 -9.60 19.08 -3.82
N ALA A 180 -9.18 18.67 -2.62
CA ALA A 180 -9.91 18.97 -1.40
C ALA A 180 -10.03 20.48 -1.18
N LEU A 181 -8.92 21.22 -1.31
CA LEU A 181 -8.86 22.68 -1.13
C LEU A 181 -9.72 23.41 -2.14
N LEU A 182 -9.51 23.14 -3.45
CA LEU A 182 -10.17 23.86 -4.53
C LEU A 182 -11.68 23.57 -4.56
N THR A 183 -12.09 22.30 -4.44
CA THR A 183 -13.52 21.97 -4.41
C THR A 183 -14.22 22.59 -3.20
N PHE A 184 -13.53 22.65 -2.05
CA PHE A 184 -14.06 23.33 -0.87
C PHE A 184 -14.17 24.85 -1.06
N ILE A 185 -13.15 25.51 -1.63
CA ILE A 185 -13.19 26.95 -1.95
C ILE A 185 -14.36 27.27 -2.90
N VAL A 186 -14.54 26.45 -3.94
CA VAL A 186 -15.66 26.59 -4.89
C VAL A 186 -17.00 26.42 -4.18
N TRP A 187 -17.16 25.37 -3.39
CA TRP A 187 -18.41 25.06 -2.70
C TRP A 187 -18.82 26.15 -1.69
N GLU A 188 -17.85 26.62 -0.89
CA GLU A 188 -18.04 27.68 0.10
C GLU A 188 -18.03 29.11 -0.50
N ARG A 189 -17.75 29.21 -1.81
CA ARG A 189 -17.57 30.52 -2.53
C ARG A 189 -16.49 31.39 -1.88
N ARG A 190 -15.44 30.78 -1.33
CA ARG A 190 -14.33 31.48 -0.65
C ARG A 190 -13.26 32.00 -1.65
N TRP A 191 -13.68 32.58 -2.76
CA TRP A 191 -12.77 33.02 -3.85
C TRP A 191 -11.66 33.97 -3.40
N ARG A 192 -11.91 34.72 -2.29
CA ARG A 192 -10.89 35.61 -1.71
C ARG A 192 -9.64 34.85 -1.23
N GLU A 193 -9.75 33.60 -0.84
CA GLU A 193 -8.63 32.78 -0.39
C GLU A 193 -7.61 32.57 -1.52
N LEU A 194 -8.07 32.49 -2.78
CA LEU A 194 -7.20 32.36 -3.95
C LEU A 194 -6.37 33.62 -4.24
N ARG A 195 -6.67 34.74 -3.60
CA ARG A 195 -5.90 36.00 -3.73
C ARG A 195 -4.98 36.24 -2.54
N ARG A 196 -4.95 35.31 -1.57
CA ARG A 196 -4.14 35.42 -0.36
C ARG A 196 -2.70 35.02 -0.64
N TRP A 197 -1.76 35.90 -0.34
CA TRP A 197 -0.34 35.58 -0.50
C TRP A 197 0.10 34.42 0.42
N GLU A 198 -0.52 34.29 1.61
CA GLU A 198 -0.24 33.23 2.58
C GLU A 198 -0.48 31.83 1.96
N LEU A 199 -1.43 31.70 1.02
CA LEU A 199 -1.68 30.47 0.28
C LEU A 199 -0.49 30.08 -0.60
N TYR A 200 0.19 31.04 -1.19
CA TYR A 200 1.25 30.81 -2.17
C TYR A 200 2.65 30.81 -1.55
N ALA A 201 2.82 31.43 -0.37
CA ALA A 201 4.12 31.52 0.29
C ALA A 201 4.77 30.15 0.53
N GLY A 202 3.96 29.11 0.78
CA GLY A 202 4.44 27.75 0.99
C GLY A 202 4.97 27.07 -0.29
N LEU A 203 4.75 27.63 -1.49
CA LEU A 203 5.38 27.13 -2.73
C LEU A 203 6.90 27.26 -2.65
N ALA A 204 7.42 28.29 -1.96
CA ALA A 204 8.85 28.40 -1.70
C ALA A 204 9.39 27.21 -0.89
N LEU A 205 8.61 26.72 0.10
CA LEU A 205 8.96 25.54 0.84
C LEU A 205 8.94 24.28 -0.03
N GLN A 206 7.96 24.14 -0.92
CA GLN A 206 7.94 23.02 -1.89
C GLN A 206 9.15 23.07 -2.82
N ALA A 207 9.46 24.26 -3.35
CA ALA A 207 10.64 24.44 -4.18
C ALA A 207 11.95 24.10 -3.44
N LEU A 208 12.05 24.46 -2.15
CA LEU A 208 13.19 24.12 -1.30
C LEU A 208 13.33 22.62 -1.02
N ILE A 209 12.22 21.89 -0.89
CA ILE A 209 12.24 20.45 -0.60
C ILE A 209 12.43 19.63 -1.89
N ILE A 210 11.68 19.94 -2.94
CA ILE A 210 11.63 19.17 -4.19
C ILE A 210 12.74 19.59 -5.16
N GLY A 211 13.02 20.90 -5.25
CA GLY A 211 13.94 21.48 -6.22
C GLY A 211 15.36 20.91 -6.19
N PRO A 212 16.01 20.79 -5.03
CA PRO A 212 17.36 20.22 -4.94
C PRO A 212 17.42 18.80 -5.49
N TRP A 213 16.41 17.96 -5.22
CA TRP A 213 16.35 16.61 -5.77
C TRP A 213 16.16 16.61 -7.30
N LEU A 214 15.23 17.42 -7.84
CA LEU A 214 15.02 17.52 -9.29
C LEU A 214 16.29 18.02 -10.00
N ILE A 215 17.00 19.00 -9.42
CA ILE A 215 18.27 19.49 -9.95
C ILE A 215 19.33 18.37 -9.92
N ALA A 216 19.38 17.58 -8.83
CA ALA A 216 20.31 16.47 -8.72
C ALA A 216 19.99 15.40 -9.78
N VAL A 217 18.71 15.05 -10.00
CA VAL A 217 18.28 14.13 -11.07
C VAL A 217 18.70 14.65 -12.44
N ALA A 218 18.42 15.93 -12.74
CA ALA A 218 18.77 16.54 -14.04
C ALA A 218 20.28 16.53 -14.34
N ARG A 219 21.12 16.47 -13.32
CA ARG A 219 22.59 16.41 -13.44
C ARG A 219 23.14 14.99 -13.60
N THR A 220 22.33 13.95 -13.46
CA THR A 220 22.76 12.57 -13.72
C THR A 220 22.89 12.29 -15.21
N ALA A 221 23.63 11.27 -15.60
CA ALA A 221 23.84 10.89 -17.00
C ALA A 221 22.51 10.56 -17.72
N HIS A 222 21.50 10.05 -16.99
CA HIS A 222 20.16 9.73 -17.50
C HIS A 222 19.09 10.72 -17.04
N GLY A 223 19.48 11.95 -16.67
CA GLY A 223 18.58 12.92 -16.03
C GLY A 223 17.39 13.32 -16.87
N SER A 224 17.57 13.55 -18.17
CA SER A 224 16.46 13.93 -19.07
C SER A 224 15.45 12.78 -19.22
N GLU A 225 15.90 11.54 -19.41
CA GLU A 225 15.08 10.35 -19.52
C GLU A 225 14.32 10.08 -18.21
N ALA A 226 15.01 10.22 -17.09
CA ALA A 226 14.43 10.06 -15.76
C ALA A 226 13.31 11.07 -15.50
N LEU A 227 13.49 12.34 -15.85
CA LEU A 227 12.45 13.37 -15.71
C LEU A 227 11.26 13.14 -16.65
N VAL A 228 11.50 12.70 -17.89
CA VAL A 228 10.43 12.31 -18.81
C VAL A 228 9.67 11.12 -18.25
N THR A 229 10.35 10.11 -17.72
CA THR A 229 9.71 8.96 -17.08
C THR A 229 8.85 9.40 -15.91
N LEU A 230 9.35 10.26 -15.03
CA LEU A 230 8.63 10.74 -13.84
C LEU A 230 7.38 11.55 -14.19
N PHE A 231 7.50 12.54 -15.10
CA PHE A 231 6.41 13.49 -15.36
C PHE A 231 5.52 13.08 -16.53
N TRP A 232 6.05 12.41 -17.54
CA TRP A 232 5.27 12.00 -18.70
C TRP A 232 4.72 10.59 -18.57
N HIS A 233 5.56 9.57 -18.44
CA HIS A 233 5.09 8.19 -18.40
C HIS A 233 4.34 7.87 -17.10
N ASN A 234 4.88 8.22 -15.96
CA ASN A 234 4.26 7.92 -14.66
C ASN A 234 3.10 8.84 -14.27
N LEU A 235 2.96 10.01 -14.85
CA LEU A 235 1.84 10.92 -14.56
C LEU A 235 0.82 10.88 -15.71
N VAL A 236 1.19 11.39 -16.90
CA VAL A 236 0.26 11.50 -18.04
C VAL A 236 -0.10 10.12 -18.58
N GLY A 237 0.87 9.22 -18.72
CA GLY A 237 0.68 7.87 -19.25
C GLY A 237 -0.33 7.04 -18.46
N ARG A 238 -0.34 7.17 -17.13
CA ARG A 238 -1.31 6.45 -16.27
C ARG A 238 -2.75 6.95 -16.41
N PHE A 239 -2.96 8.18 -16.87
CA PHE A 239 -4.30 8.69 -17.15
C PHE A 239 -4.76 8.37 -18.57
N THR A 240 -3.86 8.29 -19.54
CA THR A 240 -4.16 8.24 -20.97
C THR A 240 -3.79 6.92 -21.65
N GLN A 241 -3.20 5.96 -20.94
CA GLN A 241 -2.69 4.68 -21.48
C GLN A 241 -1.74 4.86 -22.67
N ILE A 242 -0.83 5.83 -22.60
CA ILE A 242 0.24 5.93 -23.59
C ILE A 242 1.11 4.67 -23.49
N ALA A 243 1.40 4.05 -24.63
CA ALA A 243 2.27 2.87 -24.68
C ALA A 243 3.63 3.19 -24.01
N ALA A 244 4.03 2.35 -23.08
CA ALA A 244 5.32 2.47 -22.44
C ALA A 244 6.42 2.17 -23.46
N PRO A 245 7.54 2.90 -23.44
CA PRO A 245 8.74 2.50 -24.17
C PRO A 245 9.23 1.13 -23.72
N ALA A 246 9.93 0.41 -24.58
CA ALA A 246 10.56 -0.87 -24.23
C ALA A 246 11.42 -0.72 -22.95
N GLY A 247 11.26 -1.64 -21.98
CA GLY A 247 11.93 -1.59 -20.68
C GLY A 247 11.28 -0.70 -19.62
N LEU A 248 10.18 0.00 -19.94
CA LEU A 248 9.40 0.81 -19.00
C LEU A 248 7.98 0.26 -18.78
N ASP A 249 7.78 -1.04 -18.95
CA ASP A 249 6.46 -1.70 -18.83
C ASP A 249 5.79 -1.46 -17.48
N TYR A 250 6.59 -1.27 -16.42
CA TYR A 250 6.11 -0.89 -15.09
C TYR A 250 5.33 0.45 -15.06
N THR A 251 5.50 1.32 -16.05
CA THR A 251 4.77 2.58 -16.14
C THR A 251 3.34 2.39 -16.64
N SER A 252 3.05 1.30 -17.35
CA SER A 252 1.73 1.03 -17.93
C SER A 252 0.64 0.83 -16.88
N GLY A 253 0.99 0.26 -15.71
CA GLY A 253 0.06 0.00 -14.60
C GLY A 253 -1.02 -1.04 -14.93
N HIS A 254 -1.94 -1.26 -13.98
CA HIS A 254 -3.04 -2.19 -14.14
C HIS A 254 -4.26 -1.50 -14.74
N HIS A 255 -4.92 -2.14 -15.69
CA HIS A 255 -6.14 -1.62 -16.32
C HIS A 255 -7.23 -1.30 -15.28
N ASN A 256 -7.88 -0.15 -15.43
CA ASN A 256 -8.98 0.29 -14.59
C ASN A 256 -10.33 0.06 -15.28
N THR A 257 -11.28 -0.52 -14.53
CA THR A 257 -12.68 -0.53 -14.93
C THR A 257 -13.36 0.71 -14.38
N PRO A 258 -14.00 1.55 -15.20
CA PRO A 258 -14.70 2.75 -14.71
C PRO A 258 -15.65 2.41 -13.56
N GLY A 259 -15.60 3.20 -12.48
CA GLY A 259 -16.44 2.98 -11.30
C GLY A 259 -15.92 1.94 -10.30
N LYS A 260 -14.81 1.23 -10.58
CA LYS A 260 -14.20 0.23 -9.69
C LYS A 260 -14.11 0.72 -8.25
N TYR A 261 -13.54 1.91 -8.01
CA TYR A 261 -13.34 2.44 -6.66
C TYR A 261 -14.63 2.72 -5.91
N LEU A 262 -15.72 3.04 -6.60
CA LEU A 262 -17.04 3.22 -5.97
C LEU A 262 -17.67 1.88 -5.61
N LEU A 263 -17.51 0.86 -6.46
CA LEU A 263 -18.04 -0.49 -6.22
C LEU A 263 -17.26 -1.19 -5.09
N GLU A 264 -15.95 -1.02 -5.03
CA GLU A 264 -15.09 -1.66 -4.04
C GLU A 264 -14.98 -0.84 -2.73
N LEU A 265 -15.48 0.39 -2.69
CA LEU A 265 -15.45 1.25 -1.49
C LEU A 265 -15.97 0.57 -0.22
N PRO A 266 -17.07 -0.22 -0.25
CA PRO A 266 -17.53 -0.95 0.93
C PRO A 266 -16.47 -1.90 1.51
N LEU A 267 -15.64 -2.53 0.67
CA LEU A 267 -14.54 -3.39 1.10
C LEU A 267 -13.38 -2.58 1.67
N TYR A 268 -13.04 -1.46 1.05
CA TYR A 268 -11.95 -0.60 1.51
C TYR A 268 -12.17 -0.05 2.92
N LEU A 269 -13.44 0.15 3.28
CA LEU A 269 -13.88 0.72 4.56
C LEU A 269 -14.12 -0.32 5.65
N LEU A 270 -13.99 -1.62 5.40
CA LEU A 270 -14.18 -2.65 6.44
C LEU A 270 -13.30 -2.38 7.67
N PRO A 271 -13.82 -2.67 8.89
CA PRO A 271 -15.19 -3.05 9.24
C PRO A 271 -16.17 -1.87 9.36
N TRP A 272 -15.76 -0.64 9.03
CA TRP A 272 -16.46 0.63 9.30
C TRP A 272 -17.47 1.02 8.22
N THR A 273 -17.67 0.23 7.21
CA THR A 273 -18.50 0.51 6.03
C THR A 273 -19.89 1.06 6.39
N LEU A 274 -20.54 0.44 7.35
CA LEU A 274 -21.93 0.83 7.69
C LEU A 274 -21.99 2.09 8.57
N VAL A 275 -20.98 2.34 9.39
CA VAL A 275 -20.80 3.62 10.09
C VAL A 275 -20.58 4.76 9.09
N VAL A 276 -19.72 4.55 8.09
CA VAL A 276 -19.47 5.54 7.04
C VAL A 276 -20.71 5.76 6.18
N ALA A 277 -21.48 4.72 5.86
CA ALA A 277 -22.76 4.85 5.15
C ALA A 277 -23.77 5.70 5.94
N ALA A 278 -23.87 5.49 7.25
CA ALA A 278 -24.71 6.33 8.13
C ALA A 278 -24.19 7.77 8.19
N ALA A 279 -22.87 7.96 8.20
CA ALA A 279 -22.25 9.29 8.15
C ALA A 279 -22.58 10.01 6.83
N LEU A 280 -22.50 9.33 5.69
CA LEU A 280 -22.87 9.88 4.37
C LEU A 280 -24.36 10.24 4.29
N ALA A 281 -25.25 9.38 4.81
CA ALA A 281 -26.68 9.67 4.88
C ALA A 281 -26.98 10.91 5.75
N ARG A 282 -26.22 11.12 6.83
CA ARG A 282 -26.31 12.32 7.65
C ARG A 282 -25.69 13.53 6.98
N ALA A 283 -24.55 13.36 6.30
CA ALA A 283 -23.85 14.41 5.56
C ALA A 283 -24.75 15.10 4.54
N TRP A 284 -25.62 14.37 3.84
CA TRP A 284 -26.57 14.90 2.87
C TRP A 284 -27.47 16.00 3.44
N ARG A 285 -27.83 15.92 4.71
CA ARG A 285 -28.61 16.95 5.42
C ARG A 285 -27.71 18.00 6.07
N ALA A 286 -26.63 17.56 6.72
CA ALA A 286 -25.75 18.41 7.50
C ALA A 286 -24.95 19.40 6.63
N MET A 287 -24.57 19.02 5.42
CA MET A 287 -23.84 19.89 4.47
C MET A 287 -24.65 21.13 4.05
N ARG A 288 -25.99 21.09 4.19
CA ARG A 288 -26.88 22.22 3.90
C ARG A 288 -26.98 23.19 5.07
N ALA A 289 -26.51 22.82 6.25
CA ALA A 289 -26.47 23.71 7.40
C ALA A 289 -25.50 24.85 7.16
N GLY A 290 -25.85 26.06 7.63
CA GLY A 290 -24.94 27.20 7.63
C GLY A 290 -23.85 27.11 8.69
N GLY A 291 -22.89 28.03 8.64
CA GLY A 291 -21.84 28.19 9.64
C GLY A 291 -20.80 27.07 9.67
N ALA A 292 -20.01 27.07 10.74
CA ALA A 292 -18.85 26.18 10.90
C ALA A 292 -19.21 24.69 10.84
N ARG A 293 -20.38 24.30 11.36
CA ARG A 293 -20.84 22.89 11.34
C ARG A 293 -21.03 22.37 9.92
N GLY A 294 -21.77 23.06 9.08
CA GLY A 294 -21.98 22.67 7.68
C GLY A 294 -20.67 22.71 6.88
N SER A 295 -19.80 23.68 7.18
CA SER A 295 -18.47 23.81 6.58
C SER A 295 -17.59 22.58 6.85
N ALA A 296 -17.56 22.05 8.07
CA ALA A 296 -16.82 20.85 8.42
C ALA A 296 -17.29 19.61 7.61
N TRP A 297 -18.60 19.42 7.45
CA TRP A 297 -19.14 18.33 6.63
C TRP A 297 -18.76 18.47 5.15
N ARG A 298 -18.86 19.70 4.60
CA ARG A 298 -18.44 19.97 3.21
C ARG A 298 -16.96 19.72 2.99
N PHE A 299 -16.11 20.14 3.94
CA PHE A 299 -14.66 19.87 3.84
C PHE A 299 -14.35 18.38 3.88
N ALA A 300 -14.96 17.62 4.77
CA ALA A 300 -14.78 16.16 4.83
C ALA A 300 -15.21 15.46 3.54
N LEU A 301 -16.32 15.89 2.90
CA LEU A 301 -16.75 15.41 1.59
C LEU A 301 -15.74 15.79 0.48
N CYS A 302 -15.22 17.02 0.49
CA CYS A 302 -14.19 17.46 -0.45
C CYS A 302 -12.87 16.70 -0.28
N ALA A 303 -12.57 16.21 0.91
CA ALA A 303 -11.37 15.42 1.19
C ALA A 303 -11.44 13.96 0.67
N CYS A 304 -12.61 13.45 0.30
CA CYS A 304 -12.76 12.07 -0.17
C CYS A 304 -13.36 11.95 -1.58
N ILE A 305 -14.52 12.58 -1.82
CA ILE A 305 -15.31 12.32 -3.04
C ILE A 305 -14.60 12.76 -4.34
N PRO A 306 -14.04 13.98 -4.46
CA PRO A 306 -13.42 14.41 -5.71
C PRO A 306 -12.24 13.54 -6.13
N PHE A 307 -11.44 13.07 -5.18
CA PHE A 307 -10.31 12.19 -5.46
C PHE A 307 -10.76 10.80 -5.91
N LEU A 308 -11.77 10.21 -5.28
CA LEU A 308 -12.33 8.92 -5.73
C LEU A 308 -12.94 9.01 -7.13
N LEU A 309 -13.62 10.12 -7.45
CA LEU A 309 -14.14 10.36 -8.79
C LEU A 309 -13.00 10.45 -9.81
N LEU A 310 -11.94 11.20 -9.50
CA LEU A 310 -10.77 11.28 -10.37
C LEU A 310 -10.14 9.90 -10.59
N LEU A 311 -9.94 9.12 -9.54
CA LEU A 311 -9.41 7.76 -9.66
C LEU A 311 -10.32 6.85 -10.49
N SER A 312 -11.63 7.00 -10.37
CA SER A 312 -12.59 6.19 -11.15
C SER A 312 -12.54 6.51 -12.65
N LEU A 313 -11.98 7.65 -13.03
CA LEU A 313 -11.77 8.07 -14.44
C LEU A 313 -10.34 7.76 -14.93
N ALA A 314 -9.41 7.42 -14.05
CA ALA A 314 -8.04 7.11 -14.44
C ALA A 314 -7.99 5.77 -15.19
N ALA A 315 -7.08 5.67 -16.17
CA ALA A 315 -6.92 4.47 -17.00
C ALA A 315 -6.31 3.29 -16.23
N THR A 316 -5.57 3.55 -15.16
CA THR A 316 -4.92 2.51 -14.33
C THR A 316 -5.46 2.53 -12.90
N ALA A 317 -5.60 1.36 -12.28
CA ALA A 317 -6.16 1.20 -10.95
C ALA A 317 -5.42 0.17 -10.10
N ARG A 318 -5.16 0.54 -8.84
CA ARG A 318 -4.84 -0.39 -7.75
C ARG A 318 -5.68 0.00 -6.53
N ASP A 319 -6.14 -0.98 -5.78
CA ASP A 319 -6.97 -0.78 -4.58
C ASP A 319 -6.35 0.20 -3.56
N ILE A 320 -5.02 0.11 -3.35
CA ILE A 320 -4.27 0.98 -2.45
C ILE A 320 -4.32 2.47 -2.82
N TYR A 321 -4.61 2.80 -4.08
CA TYR A 321 -4.69 4.22 -4.50
C TYR A 321 -5.87 4.97 -3.87
N ALA A 322 -6.89 4.25 -3.40
CA ALA A 322 -8.03 4.85 -2.69
C ALA A 322 -7.69 5.31 -1.26
N ALA A 323 -6.56 4.89 -0.67
CA ALA A 323 -6.24 5.15 0.73
C ALA A 323 -6.32 6.64 1.14
N PRO A 324 -5.82 7.63 0.37
CA PRO A 324 -5.94 9.04 0.75
C PRO A 324 -7.39 9.52 0.92
N ALA A 325 -8.36 8.96 0.18
CA ALA A 325 -9.77 9.30 0.34
C ALA A 325 -10.34 8.82 1.69
N LEU A 326 -9.76 7.78 2.29
CA LEU A 326 -10.22 7.25 3.58
C LEU A 326 -10.04 8.25 4.73
N LEU A 327 -9.13 9.22 4.59
CA LEU A 327 -8.97 10.33 5.54
C LEU A 327 -10.28 11.15 5.65
N GLY A 328 -10.90 11.47 4.52
CA GLY A 328 -12.18 12.18 4.48
C GLY A 328 -13.35 11.34 5.05
N PHE A 329 -13.38 10.04 4.78
CA PHE A 329 -14.38 9.15 5.37
C PHE A 329 -14.21 8.99 6.88
N GLY A 330 -12.98 8.95 7.39
CA GLY A 330 -12.72 9.02 8.82
C GLY A 330 -13.27 10.30 9.46
N LEU A 331 -13.05 11.46 8.82
CA LEU A 331 -13.61 12.75 9.28
C LEU A 331 -15.13 12.74 9.27
N LEU A 332 -15.78 12.21 8.23
CA LEU A 332 -17.24 12.06 8.17
C LEU A 332 -17.77 11.21 9.32
N ALA A 333 -17.08 10.11 9.64
CA ALA A 333 -17.45 9.25 10.76
C ALA A 333 -17.28 9.95 12.12
N GLY A 334 -16.22 10.75 12.28
CA GLY A 334 -16.04 11.60 13.47
C GLY A 334 -17.15 12.63 13.64
N LEU A 335 -17.50 13.36 12.58
CA LEU A 335 -18.61 14.31 12.55
C LEU A 335 -19.95 13.62 12.86
N TRP A 336 -20.20 12.48 12.24
CA TRP A 336 -21.36 11.65 12.53
C TRP A 336 -21.39 11.23 14.00
N SER A 337 -20.30 10.79 14.55
CA SER A 337 -20.18 10.39 15.96
C SER A 337 -20.53 11.53 16.90
N GLY A 338 -20.01 12.75 16.66
CA GLY A 338 -20.33 13.93 17.45
C GLY A 338 -21.81 14.32 17.39
N GLU A 339 -22.44 14.21 16.23
CA GLU A 339 -23.85 14.53 16.06
C GLU A 339 -24.77 13.43 16.63
N SER A 340 -24.41 12.17 16.46
CA SER A 340 -25.19 11.05 16.98
C SER A 340 -25.20 10.99 18.51
N GLN A 341 -24.21 11.59 19.18
CA GLN A 341 -24.23 11.76 20.63
C GLN A 341 -25.30 12.76 21.09
N ARG A 342 -25.49 13.85 20.33
CA ARG A 342 -26.46 14.92 20.66
C ARG A 342 -27.88 14.58 20.22
N ALA A 343 -28.04 13.94 19.06
CA ALA A 343 -29.33 13.60 18.46
C ALA A 343 -29.26 12.19 17.82
N PRO A 344 -29.31 11.13 18.63
CA PRO A 344 -29.23 9.76 18.12
C PRO A 344 -30.47 9.40 17.31
N SER A 345 -30.27 8.70 16.19
CA SER A 345 -31.32 8.15 15.35
C SER A 345 -31.33 6.62 15.39
N ARG A 346 -32.43 6.02 14.94
CA ARG A 346 -32.50 4.55 14.76
C ARG A 346 -31.44 4.08 13.76
N LEU A 347 -31.20 4.84 12.69
CA LEU A 347 -30.19 4.53 11.68
C LEU A 347 -28.77 4.47 12.28
N ASP A 348 -28.44 5.42 13.17
CA ASP A 348 -27.11 5.44 13.82
C ASP A 348 -26.88 4.18 14.66
N ARG A 349 -27.90 3.80 15.44
CA ARG A 349 -27.84 2.56 16.24
C ARG A 349 -27.76 1.31 15.37
N SER A 350 -28.56 1.26 14.29
CA SER A 350 -28.52 0.14 13.35
C SER A 350 -27.18 0.01 12.66
N ALA A 351 -26.53 1.13 12.30
CA ALA A 351 -25.19 1.12 11.69
C ALA A 351 -24.13 0.54 12.64
N VAL A 352 -24.16 0.90 13.93
CA VAL A 352 -23.26 0.32 14.94
C VAL A 352 -23.53 -1.19 15.12
N LEU A 353 -24.79 -1.60 15.23
CA LEU A 353 -25.15 -3.03 15.34
C LEU A 353 -24.72 -3.83 14.12
N ALA A 354 -24.92 -3.29 12.93
CA ALA A 354 -24.50 -3.94 11.70
C ALA A 354 -22.95 -4.00 11.57
N THR A 355 -22.23 -3.03 12.15
CA THR A 355 -20.76 -3.12 12.29
C THR A 355 -20.35 -4.29 13.22
N PHE A 356 -21.10 -4.56 14.28
CA PHE A 356 -20.85 -5.76 15.12
C PHE A 356 -21.03 -7.04 14.30
N VAL A 357 -22.09 -7.10 13.47
CA VAL A 357 -22.30 -8.26 12.58
C VAL A 357 -21.13 -8.41 11.61
N LEU A 358 -20.64 -7.32 11.00
CA LEU A 358 -19.46 -7.39 10.12
C LEU A 358 -18.21 -7.90 10.85
N ILE A 359 -17.97 -7.44 12.08
CA ILE A 359 -16.84 -7.94 12.89
C ILE A 359 -16.97 -9.42 13.20
N VAL A 360 -18.19 -9.90 13.52
CA VAL A 360 -18.46 -11.33 13.72
C VAL A 360 -18.21 -12.12 12.43
N LEU A 361 -18.70 -11.63 11.28
CA LEU A 361 -18.47 -12.30 9.99
C LEU A 361 -16.98 -12.36 9.63
N MET A 362 -16.22 -11.30 9.87
CA MET A 362 -14.77 -11.29 9.67
C MET A 362 -14.07 -12.27 10.62
N ALA A 363 -14.47 -12.32 11.88
CA ALA A 363 -13.94 -13.28 12.85
C ALA A 363 -14.23 -14.73 12.43
N LEU A 364 -15.43 -15.03 11.97
CA LEU A 364 -15.79 -16.34 11.43
C LEU A 364 -14.99 -16.70 10.17
N ALA A 365 -14.73 -15.72 9.29
CA ALA A 365 -13.88 -15.94 8.13
C ALA A 365 -12.43 -16.28 8.54
N TRP A 366 -11.86 -15.62 9.55
CA TRP A 366 -10.54 -15.97 10.10
C TRP A 366 -10.54 -17.35 10.73
N VAL A 367 -11.57 -17.69 11.50
CA VAL A 367 -11.72 -19.04 12.10
C VAL A 367 -11.81 -20.12 11.01
N ALA A 368 -12.55 -19.85 9.93
CA ALA A 368 -12.63 -20.76 8.78
C ALA A 368 -11.27 -20.92 8.09
N ALA A 369 -10.53 -19.81 7.86
CA ALA A 369 -9.17 -19.85 7.31
C ALA A 369 -8.21 -20.66 8.19
N LEU A 370 -8.25 -20.48 9.52
CA LEU A 370 -7.48 -21.27 10.47
C LEU A 370 -7.85 -22.76 10.41
N GLY A 371 -9.14 -23.09 10.24
CA GLY A 371 -9.61 -24.46 10.02
C GLY A 371 -9.05 -25.08 8.74
N VAL A 372 -9.03 -24.32 7.63
CA VAL A 372 -8.43 -24.76 6.36
C VAL A 372 -6.92 -24.99 6.51
N PHE A 373 -6.19 -24.08 7.17
CA PHE A 373 -4.75 -24.24 7.40
C PHE A 373 -4.41 -25.44 8.28
N ALA A 374 -5.23 -25.72 9.28
CA ALA A 374 -5.08 -26.91 10.09
C ALA A 374 -5.39 -28.18 9.28
N ALA A 375 -6.51 -28.23 8.55
CA ALA A 375 -6.95 -29.39 7.77
C ALA A 375 -6.01 -29.71 6.59
N SER A 376 -5.40 -28.69 5.97
CA SER A 376 -4.41 -28.86 4.92
C SER A 376 -3.01 -29.22 5.44
N GLY A 377 -2.77 -29.16 6.76
CA GLY A 377 -1.43 -29.34 7.33
C GLY A 377 -0.51 -28.14 7.18
N ALA A 378 -1.02 -26.99 6.68
CA ALA A 378 -0.23 -25.77 6.52
C ALA A 378 0.17 -25.15 7.86
N ALA A 379 -0.59 -25.38 8.93
CA ALA A 379 -0.27 -24.97 10.29
C ALA A 379 -0.68 -26.04 11.31
N ALA A 380 -0.06 -25.99 12.50
CA ALA A 380 -0.35 -26.94 13.57
C ALA A 380 -1.79 -26.78 14.10
N TRP A 381 -2.52 -27.87 14.27
CA TRP A 381 -3.89 -27.91 14.80
C TRP A 381 -4.03 -27.19 16.14
N SER A 382 -3.09 -27.41 17.06
CA SER A 382 -3.12 -26.77 18.38
C SER A 382 -3.04 -25.26 18.31
N SER A 383 -2.17 -24.73 17.44
CA SER A 383 -2.02 -23.29 17.23
C SER A 383 -3.26 -22.66 16.60
N CYS A 384 -3.80 -23.29 15.54
CA CYS A 384 -5.01 -22.83 14.87
C CYS A 384 -6.24 -22.90 15.81
N ALA A 385 -6.40 -23.97 16.58
CA ALA A 385 -7.50 -24.12 17.52
C ALA A 385 -7.42 -23.08 18.66
N ALA A 386 -6.23 -22.88 19.24
CA ALA A 386 -6.04 -21.86 20.27
C ALA A 386 -6.34 -20.45 19.75
N ALA A 387 -5.88 -20.11 18.55
CA ALA A 387 -6.18 -18.83 17.91
C ALA A 387 -7.68 -18.69 17.63
N ALA A 388 -8.34 -19.70 17.08
CA ALA A 388 -9.77 -19.68 16.78
C ALA A 388 -10.62 -19.48 18.03
N ILE A 389 -10.33 -20.23 19.12
CA ILE A 389 -10.99 -20.05 20.42
C ILE A 389 -10.76 -18.64 20.95
N GLY A 390 -9.51 -18.17 20.92
CA GLY A 390 -9.16 -16.81 21.34
C GLY A 390 -9.91 -15.74 20.55
N VAL A 391 -9.98 -15.85 19.22
CA VAL A 391 -10.74 -14.94 18.35
C VAL A 391 -12.21 -14.88 18.75
N LEU A 392 -12.85 -16.04 18.92
CA LEU A 392 -14.27 -16.11 19.32
C LEU A 392 -14.50 -15.50 20.71
N LEU A 393 -13.62 -15.77 21.67
CA LEU A 393 -13.72 -15.23 23.03
C LEU A 393 -13.55 -13.71 23.06
N VAL A 394 -12.51 -13.15 22.41
CA VAL A 394 -12.29 -11.70 22.44
C VAL A 394 -13.38 -10.93 21.70
N VAL A 395 -13.92 -11.50 20.60
CA VAL A 395 -15.05 -10.91 19.88
C VAL A 395 -16.31 -10.96 20.74
N ALA A 396 -16.63 -12.10 21.37
CA ALA A 396 -17.80 -12.22 22.23
C ALA A 396 -17.74 -11.26 23.42
N VAL A 397 -16.60 -11.22 24.14
CA VAL A 397 -16.40 -10.35 25.29
C VAL A 397 -16.39 -8.87 24.89
N GLY A 398 -15.61 -8.51 23.88
CA GLY A 398 -15.47 -7.12 23.43
C GLY A 398 -16.77 -6.56 22.85
N LEU A 399 -17.50 -7.34 22.04
CA LEU A 399 -18.83 -6.94 21.56
C LEU A 399 -19.87 -6.94 22.68
N GLY A 400 -19.73 -7.79 23.72
CA GLY A 400 -20.52 -7.71 24.93
C GLY A 400 -20.36 -6.36 25.66
N PHE A 401 -19.12 -5.85 25.79
CA PHE A 401 -18.88 -4.50 26.32
C PHE A 401 -19.38 -3.41 25.37
N ALA A 402 -19.20 -3.57 24.04
CA ALA A 402 -19.72 -2.65 23.03
C ALA A 402 -21.25 -2.57 23.10
N TRP A 403 -21.94 -3.69 23.27
CA TRP A 403 -23.39 -3.75 23.43
C TRP A 403 -23.87 -3.05 24.70
N ARG A 404 -23.19 -3.27 25.84
CA ARG A 404 -23.51 -2.55 27.09
C ARG A 404 -23.30 -1.04 26.96
N ALA A 405 -22.33 -0.63 26.15
CA ALA A 405 -22.09 0.78 25.84
C ALA A 405 -23.05 1.35 24.78
N LEU A 406 -23.87 0.53 24.12
CA LEU A 406 -24.79 0.94 23.05
C LEU A 406 -26.01 1.65 23.64
N ARG A 407 -25.79 2.83 24.20
CA ARG A 407 -26.81 3.72 24.77
C ARG A 407 -26.88 5.02 23.99
N PRO A 408 -28.02 5.72 23.98
CA PRO A 408 -28.10 7.07 23.44
C PRO A 408 -27.01 7.95 24.05
N GLY A 409 -26.25 8.67 23.22
CA GLY A 409 -25.13 9.51 23.64
C GLY A 409 -23.79 8.79 23.86
N ALA A 410 -23.71 7.46 23.71
CA ALA A 410 -22.47 6.70 23.95
C ALA A 410 -22.02 5.82 22.75
N LEU A 411 -22.55 6.07 21.54
CA LEU A 411 -22.24 5.28 20.35
C LEU A 411 -20.74 5.24 20.01
N ALA A 412 -20.02 6.34 20.23
CA ALA A 412 -18.56 6.39 20.04
C ALA A 412 -17.82 5.42 20.96
N ARG A 413 -18.24 5.32 22.22
CA ARG A 413 -17.67 4.37 23.20
C ARG A 413 -17.96 2.92 22.78
N SER A 414 -19.16 2.67 22.26
CA SER A 414 -19.54 1.38 21.72
C SER A 414 -18.63 0.97 20.54
N LEU A 415 -18.37 1.89 19.61
CA LEU A 415 -17.43 1.66 18.50
C LEU A 415 -15.98 1.44 18.97
N ALA A 416 -15.54 2.15 20.00
CA ALA A 416 -14.20 1.93 20.57
C ALA A 416 -14.03 0.51 21.13
N TRP A 417 -15.06 -0.04 21.81
CA TRP A 417 -15.06 -1.44 22.26
C TRP A 417 -15.16 -2.43 21.09
N ALA A 418 -15.95 -2.13 20.06
CA ALA A 418 -16.01 -2.94 18.85
C ALA A 418 -14.65 -3.00 18.14
N TYR A 419 -13.94 -1.86 18.07
CA TYR A 419 -12.58 -1.81 17.58
C TYR A 419 -11.62 -2.67 18.43
N ALA A 420 -11.67 -2.58 19.73
CA ALA A 420 -10.82 -3.38 20.62
C ALA A 420 -11.02 -4.88 20.38
N ALA A 421 -12.29 -5.32 20.20
CA ALA A 421 -12.61 -6.70 19.83
C ALA A 421 -12.01 -7.09 18.48
N TYR A 422 -12.18 -6.26 17.46
CA TYR A 422 -11.65 -6.45 16.12
C TYR A 422 -10.11 -6.55 16.12
N ALA A 423 -9.43 -5.58 16.75
CA ALA A 423 -7.98 -5.53 16.78
C ALA A 423 -7.39 -6.74 17.53
N ALA A 424 -7.95 -7.10 18.69
CA ALA A 424 -7.51 -8.28 19.45
C ALA A 424 -7.73 -9.57 18.66
N ALA A 425 -8.86 -9.70 17.97
CA ALA A 425 -9.16 -10.87 17.13
C ALA A 425 -8.16 -10.99 15.96
N LEU A 426 -7.86 -9.88 15.29
CA LEU A 426 -6.86 -9.85 14.22
C LEU A 426 -5.47 -10.22 14.74
N CYS A 427 -5.04 -9.68 15.88
CA CYS A 427 -3.76 -10.03 16.51
C CYS A 427 -3.64 -11.53 16.82
N LEU A 428 -4.73 -12.14 17.28
CA LEU A 428 -4.75 -13.59 17.56
C LEU A 428 -4.75 -14.43 16.29
N ALA A 429 -5.56 -14.06 15.30
CA ALA A 429 -5.65 -14.77 14.03
C ALA A 429 -4.34 -14.68 13.23
N ALA A 430 -3.68 -13.53 13.24
CA ALA A 430 -2.45 -13.29 12.51
C ALA A 430 -1.30 -14.23 12.92
N ARG A 431 -1.22 -14.61 14.20
CA ARG A 431 -0.13 -15.46 14.71
C ARG A 431 0.10 -16.75 13.92
N PRO A 432 -0.88 -17.61 13.65
CA PRO A 432 -0.70 -18.78 12.80
C PRO A 432 -0.81 -18.46 11.29
N ILE A 433 -1.48 -17.36 10.89
CA ILE A 433 -1.70 -17.02 9.48
C ILE A 433 -0.42 -16.49 8.83
N LEU A 434 0.26 -15.50 9.44
CA LEU A 434 1.44 -14.86 8.84
C LEU A 434 2.57 -15.84 8.52
N PRO A 435 2.97 -16.81 9.40
CA PRO A 435 3.98 -17.80 9.06
C PRO A 435 3.55 -18.76 7.92
N VAL A 436 2.24 -18.99 7.73
CA VAL A 436 1.75 -19.78 6.58
C VAL A 436 1.97 -19.00 5.29
N ILE A 437 1.66 -17.70 5.28
CA ILE A 437 1.87 -16.84 4.11
C ILE A 437 3.37 -16.71 3.80
N ASP A 438 4.22 -16.56 4.83
CA ASP A 438 5.68 -16.49 4.63
C ASP A 438 6.23 -17.76 3.97
N ARG A 439 5.81 -18.95 4.42
CA ARG A 439 6.22 -20.21 3.77
C ARG A 439 5.62 -20.40 2.39
N TRP A 440 4.44 -19.80 2.15
CA TRP A 440 3.81 -19.83 0.83
C TRP A 440 4.58 -19.00 -0.20
N GLN A 441 5.24 -17.91 0.26
CA GLN A 441 6.05 -16.99 -0.54
C GLN A 441 7.53 -17.02 -0.12
N ASP A 442 8.13 -18.18 0.13
CA ASP A 442 9.50 -18.25 0.69
C ASP A 442 10.57 -17.84 -0.33
N LEU A 443 10.57 -16.55 -0.66
CA LEU A 443 11.50 -15.93 -1.59
C LEU A 443 12.97 -16.01 -1.12
N PRO A 444 13.32 -15.83 0.16
CA PRO A 444 14.70 -16.00 0.62
C PRO A 444 15.24 -17.43 0.42
N ALA A 445 14.43 -18.45 0.70
CA ALA A 445 14.84 -19.84 0.46
C ALA A 445 14.98 -20.14 -1.04
N LEU A 446 14.15 -19.55 -1.89
CA LEU A 446 14.29 -19.63 -3.33
C LEU A 446 15.63 -19.03 -3.79
N ALA A 447 15.93 -17.79 -3.37
CA ALA A 447 17.19 -17.13 -3.70
C ALA A 447 18.40 -17.94 -3.25
N ALA A 448 18.37 -18.48 -2.02
CA ALA A 448 19.44 -19.31 -1.50
C ALA A 448 19.67 -20.60 -2.32
N ARG A 449 18.60 -21.27 -2.78
CA ARG A 449 18.70 -22.45 -3.65
C ARG A 449 19.29 -22.08 -5.01
N ILE A 450 18.82 -21.02 -5.66
CA ILE A 450 19.37 -20.56 -6.94
C ILE A 450 20.84 -20.19 -6.78
N HIS A 451 21.21 -19.51 -5.69
CA HIS A 451 22.59 -19.16 -5.41
C HIS A 451 23.49 -20.40 -5.28
N ALA A 452 23.04 -21.41 -4.52
CA ALA A 452 23.80 -22.65 -4.35
C ALA A 452 24.03 -23.38 -5.69
N ASP A 453 23.00 -23.43 -6.55
CA ASP A 453 23.06 -24.13 -7.83
C ASP A 453 23.79 -23.33 -8.92
N THR A 454 23.98 -22.02 -8.74
CA THR A 454 24.65 -21.13 -9.69
C THR A 454 25.99 -20.60 -9.19
N ALA A 455 26.48 -21.10 -8.04
CA ALA A 455 27.76 -20.73 -7.50
C ALA A 455 28.87 -20.95 -8.56
N HIS A 456 29.67 -19.91 -8.79
CA HIS A 456 30.76 -19.91 -9.81
C HIS A 456 30.28 -20.03 -11.27
N GLN A 457 29.01 -19.76 -11.56
CA GLN A 457 28.42 -19.79 -12.89
C GLN A 457 28.04 -18.38 -13.36
N ALA A 458 28.07 -18.13 -14.66
CA ALA A 458 27.60 -16.89 -15.24
C ALA A 458 26.07 -16.95 -15.37
N LEU A 459 25.36 -16.24 -14.50
CA LEU A 459 23.90 -16.21 -14.46
C LEU A 459 23.31 -15.07 -15.30
N ALA A 460 22.33 -15.37 -16.12
CA ALA A 460 21.45 -14.39 -16.73
C ALA A 460 19.98 -14.67 -16.40
N LEU A 461 19.16 -13.63 -16.40
CA LEU A 461 17.71 -13.70 -16.24
C LEU A 461 17.09 -13.35 -17.59
N LEU A 462 16.20 -14.19 -18.12
CA LEU A 462 15.49 -13.93 -19.36
C LEU A 462 14.10 -13.32 -19.04
N ASP A 463 13.88 -12.11 -19.52
CA ASP A 463 12.65 -11.33 -19.33
C ASP A 463 12.09 -11.43 -17.90
N PRO A 464 12.91 -11.16 -16.85
CA PRO A 464 12.50 -11.31 -15.47
C PRO A 464 11.50 -10.24 -15.08
N ASP A 465 10.56 -10.57 -14.18
CA ASP A 465 9.76 -9.57 -13.50
C ASP A 465 10.57 -8.85 -12.40
N GLU A 466 10.06 -7.71 -11.95
CA GLU A 466 10.70 -6.87 -10.93
C GLU A 466 10.94 -7.61 -9.61
N THR A 467 10.03 -8.53 -9.24
CA THR A 467 10.19 -9.37 -8.04
C THR A 467 11.37 -10.31 -8.16
N THR A 468 11.53 -10.97 -9.31
CA THR A 468 12.66 -11.88 -9.57
C THR A 468 13.98 -11.11 -9.49
N ILE A 469 14.04 -9.95 -10.15
CA ILE A 469 15.24 -9.09 -10.12
C ILE A 469 15.59 -8.74 -8.67
N ALA A 470 14.64 -8.20 -7.93
CA ALA A 470 14.86 -7.73 -6.56
C ALA A 470 15.28 -8.84 -5.59
N VAL A 471 14.59 -9.98 -5.64
CA VAL A 471 14.87 -11.12 -4.75
C VAL A 471 16.27 -11.68 -4.99
N LEU A 472 16.69 -11.79 -6.27
CA LEU A 472 18.02 -12.31 -6.60
C LEU A 472 19.12 -11.28 -6.34
N ASP A 473 18.89 -10.00 -6.63
CA ASP A 473 19.84 -8.95 -6.36
C ASP A 473 20.13 -8.80 -4.86
N HIS A 474 19.10 -8.66 -4.06
CA HIS A 474 19.23 -8.56 -2.61
C HIS A 474 19.71 -9.87 -1.97
N GLY A 475 19.18 -11.02 -2.42
CA GLY A 475 19.48 -12.33 -1.84
C GLY A 475 20.83 -12.89 -2.25
N LEU A 476 21.24 -12.75 -3.52
CA LEU A 476 22.50 -13.31 -4.02
C LEU A 476 23.69 -12.40 -3.73
N ARG A 477 23.49 -11.09 -3.71
CA ARG A 477 24.58 -10.08 -3.65
C ARG A 477 25.66 -10.31 -4.73
N THR A 478 25.28 -10.95 -5.84
CA THR A 478 26.14 -11.28 -6.97
C THR A 478 25.58 -10.65 -8.24
N SER A 479 26.47 -10.34 -9.17
CA SER A 479 26.07 -9.79 -10.47
C SER A 479 25.41 -10.87 -11.34
N PHE A 480 24.29 -10.54 -11.92
CA PHE A 480 23.67 -11.27 -13.01
C PHE A 480 23.41 -10.32 -14.19
N SER A 481 23.21 -10.88 -15.38
CA SER A 481 22.81 -10.11 -16.56
C SER A 481 21.33 -10.26 -16.80
N VAL A 482 20.67 -9.19 -17.26
CA VAL A 482 19.28 -9.25 -17.72
C VAL A 482 19.28 -9.35 -19.24
N LEU A 483 18.69 -10.41 -19.77
CA LEU A 483 18.47 -10.61 -21.19
C LEU A 483 17.04 -10.16 -21.51
N THR A 484 16.91 -9.13 -22.34
CA THR A 484 15.64 -8.69 -22.88
C THR A 484 15.49 -9.24 -24.30
N SER A 485 14.38 -9.89 -24.59
CA SER A 485 14.09 -10.42 -25.93
C SER A 485 13.68 -9.28 -26.88
N THR A 486 14.66 -8.46 -27.29
CA THR A 486 14.42 -7.44 -28.34
C THR A 486 14.25 -8.04 -29.73
N ALA A 487 14.71 -9.27 -29.96
CA ALA A 487 14.51 -10.03 -31.19
C ALA A 487 13.71 -11.32 -30.90
N THR A 488 14.42 -12.42 -30.60
CA THR A 488 13.77 -13.66 -30.17
C THR A 488 14.43 -14.18 -28.87
N PRO A 489 13.69 -14.79 -27.95
CA PRO A 489 14.25 -15.40 -26.75
C PRO A 489 15.37 -16.41 -27.07
N ARG A 490 15.24 -17.13 -28.18
CA ARG A 490 16.22 -18.12 -28.64
C ARG A 490 17.55 -17.47 -29.00
N GLU A 491 17.54 -16.37 -29.74
CA GLU A 491 18.76 -15.66 -30.15
C GLU A 491 19.49 -15.10 -28.95
N ALA A 492 18.79 -14.42 -28.03
CA ALA A 492 19.38 -13.86 -26.81
C ALA A 492 20.04 -14.94 -25.93
N VAL A 493 19.38 -16.09 -25.77
CA VAL A 493 19.91 -17.21 -24.98
C VAL A 493 21.10 -17.89 -25.70
N SER A 494 21.01 -18.08 -27.01
CA SER A 494 22.12 -18.70 -27.78
C SER A 494 23.35 -17.82 -27.80
N GLU A 495 23.19 -16.51 -27.94
CA GLU A 495 24.32 -15.55 -27.87
C GLU A 495 24.95 -15.56 -26.47
N TRP A 496 24.16 -15.55 -25.40
CA TRP A 496 24.63 -15.65 -24.02
C TRP A 496 25.48 -16.92 -23.81
N PHE A 497 24.98 -18.07 -24.28
CA PHE A 497 25.70 -19.34 -24.16
C PHE A 497 27.00 -19.37 -25.01
N ALA A 498 26.99 -18.79 -26.20
CA ALA A 498 28.15 -18.70 -27.05
C ALA A 498 29.27 -17.85 -26.43
N VAL A 499 28.90 -16.74 -25.78
CA VAL A 499 29.88 -15.83 -25.15
C VAL A 499 30.40 -16.37 -23.82
N ARG A 500 29.58 -17.02 -23.00
CA ARG A 500 29.92 -17.45 -21.62
C ARG A 500 30.31 -18.92 -21.51
N GLY A 501 30.08 -19.72 -22.55
CA GLY A 501 30.48 -21.13 -22.61
C GLY A 501 29.73 -22.05 -21.64
N PRO A 502 30.32 -23.16 -21.23
CA PRO A 502 29.62 -24.23 -20.48
C PRO A 502 29.19 -23.84 -19.06
N THR A 503 29.76 -22.78 -18.50
CA THR A 503 29.39 -22.27 -17.18
C THR A 503 28.18 -21.30 -17.22
N ALA A 504 27.71 -20.97 -18.42
CA ALA A 504 26.56 -20.09 -18.59
C ALA A 504 25.28 -20.73 -18.09
N ARG A 505 24.43 -19.94 -17.41
CA ARG A 505 23.09 -20.33 -16.97
C ARG A 505 22.10 -19.22 -17.30
N VAL A 506 20.87 -19.62 -17.63
CA VAL A 506 19.78 -18.69 -17.87
C VAL A 506 18.60 -19.11 -16.99
N LEU A 507 18.18 -18.21 -16.12
CA LEU A 507 16.97 -18.40 -15.31
C LEU A 507 15.77 -17.79 -16.04
N VAL A 508 14.70 -18.56 -16.18
CA VAL A 508 13.46 -18.17 -16.85
C VAL A 508 12.31 -18.30 -15.88
N LEU A 509 11.52 -17.24 -15.72
CA LEU A 509 10.25 -17.28 -14.98
C LEU A 509 9.22 -18.02 -15.84
N LEU A 510 8.59 -19.05 -15.25
CA LEU A 510 7.57 -19.86 -15.93
C LEU A 510 6.17 -19.38 -15.55
N PRO A 511 5.19 -19.49 -16.45
CA PRO A 511 3.79 -19.39 -16.07
C PRO A 511 3.48 -20.40 -14.97
N GLY A 512 2.82 -19.96 -13.91
CA GLY A 512 2.58 -20.80 -12.73
C GLY A 512 1.18 -20.64 -12.15
N HIS A 513 0.78 -21.65 -11.40
CA HIS A 513 -0.45 -21.65 -10.62
C HIS A 513 -0.10 -21.85 -9.14
N ALA A 514 -0.88 -21.22 -8.24
CA ALA A 514 -0.67 -21.39 -6.81
C ALA A 514 -0.65 -22.88 -6.43
N GLY A 515 0.33 -23.27 -5.61
CA GLY A 515 0.56 -24.61 -5.11
C GLY A 515 0.57 -24.65 -3.57
N GLY A 516 1.28 -25.64 -3.02
CA GLY A 516 1.44 -25.84 -1.58
C GLY A 516 0.23 -26.47 -0.88
N ALA A 517 0.36 -26.70 0.42
CA ALA A 517 -0.54 -27.53 1.21
C ALA A 517 -2.03 -27.17 1.09
N VAL A 518 -2.35 -25.88 1.04
CA VAL A 518 -3.75 -25.42 0.90
C VAL A 518 -4.27 -25.68 -0.50
N THR A 519 -3.48 -25.37 -1.53
CA THR A 519 -3.87 -25.58 -2.94
C THR A 519 -4.01 -27.07 -3.26
N GLU A 520 -3.07 -27.91 -2.81
CA GLU A 520 -3.13 -29.36 -2.93
C GLU A 520 -4.34 -29.96 -2.21
N TRP A 521 -4.69 -29.40 -1.04
CA TRP A 521 -5.90 -29.78 -0.33
C TRP A 521 -7.16 -29.42 -1.13
N LEU A 522 -7.22 -28.23 -1.72
CA LEU A 522 -8.32 -27.78 -2.58
C LEU A 522 -8.39 -28.54 -3.90
N ALA A 523 -7.25 -28.95 -4.47
CA ALA A 523 -7.19 -29.71 -5.73
C ALA A 523 -7.90 -31.08 -5.66
N ARG A 524 -8.15 -31.60 -4.45
CA ARG A 524 -9.00 -32.79 -4.25
C ARG A 524 -10.44 -32.59 -4.70
N TYR A 525 -10.89 -31.33 -4.75
CA TYR A 525 -12.25 -30.93 -5.12
C TYR A 525 -12.30 -30.23 -6.49
N HIS A 526 -11.22 -29.59 -6.89
CA HIS A 526 -11.10 -28.83 -8.14
C HIS A 526 -9.72 -29.10 -8.77
N PRO A 527 -9.67 -29.90 -9.87
CA PRO A 527 -8.40 -30.18 -10.52
C PRO A 527 -7.75 -28.92 -11.03
N LEU A 528 -6.45 -28.81 -10.81
CA LEU A 528 -5.63 -27.70 -11.30
C LEU A 528 -5.29 -27.92 -12.77
N PRO A 529 -5.23 -26.86 -13.60
CA PRO A 529 -4.75 -26.95 -14.98
C PRO A 529 -3.30 -27.44 -15.02
N ALA A 530 -2.93 -28.14 -16.09
CA ALA A 530 -1.55 -28.57 -16.29
C ALA A 530 -0.60 -27.36 -16.35
N PRO A 531 0.58 -27.45 -15.74
CA PRO A 531 1.55 -26.37 -15.78
C PRO A 531 2.11 -26.18 -17.19
N ASP A 532 2.18 -24.91 -17.64
CA ASP A 532 2.81 -24.51 -18.90
C ASP A 532 4.27 -24.08 -18.64
N ASP A 533 5.20 -24.51 -19.48
CA ASP A 533 6.61 -24.11 -19.42
C ASP A 533 6.93 -22.89 -20.32
N GLY A 534 5.97 -22.38 -21.08
CA GLY A 534 6.09 -21.15 -21.87
C GLY A 534 7.37 -21.06 -22.71
N VAL A 535 8.11 -19.94 -22.58
CA VAL A 535 9.34 -19.70 -23.34
C VAL A 535 10.41 -20.75 -23.05
N ALA A 536 10.55 -21.20 -21.81
CA ALA A 536 11.53 -22.25 -21.48
C ALA A 536 11.20 -23.58 -22.16
N GLY A 537 9.92 -23.96 -22.25
CA GLY A 537 9.47 -25.14 -22.97
C GLY A 537 9.84 -25.09 -24.46
N ALA A 538 9.67 -23.92 -25.10
CA ALA A 538 10.06 -23.70 -26.50
C ALA A 538 11.59 -23.81 -26.71
N LEU A 539 12.40 -23.26 -25.79
CA LEU A 539 13.86 -23.36 -25.86
C LEU A 539 14.35 -24.80 -25.69
N LEU A 540 13.75 -25.56 -24.78
CA LEU A 540 14.04 -26.98 -24.58
C LEU A 540 13.64 -27.83 -25.80
N ALA A 541 12.45 -27.63 -26.34
CA ALA A 541 11.95 -28.37 -27.48
C ALA A 541 12.77 -28.15 -28.77
N THR A 542 13.34 -26.95 -28.93
CA THR A 542 14.19 -26.62 -30.09
C THR A 542 15.66 -27.02 -29.90
N GLY A 543 16.04 -27.61 -28.75
CA GLY A 543 17.43 -27.94 -28.43
C GLY A 543 18.34 -26.73 -28.22
N ALA A 544 17.80 -25.53 -28.10
CA ALA A 544 18.56 -24.31 -27.85
C ALA A 544 19.14 -24.25 -26.42
N ALA A 545 18.58 -25.02 -25.51
CA ALA A 545 19.04 -25.15 -24.13
C ALA A 545 18.71 -26.54 -23.58
N THR A 546 19.35 -26.90 -22.47
CA THR A 546 19.05 -28.09 -21.65
C THR A 546 18.56 -27.63 -20.28
N LEU A 547 17.67 -28.41 -19.66
CA LEU A 547 17.18 -28.12 -18.33
C LEU A 547 18.22 -28.56 -17.28
N ALA A 548 18.73 -27.61 -16.49
CA ALA A 548 19.61 -27.91 -15.37
C ALA A 548 18.81 -28.17 -14.09
N GLN A 549 17.85 -27.29 -13.74
CA GLN A 549 17.06 -27.38 -12.51
C GLN A 549 15.71 -26.70 -12.67
N ARG A 550 14.72 -27.10 -11.86
CA ARG A 550 13.45 -26.40 -11.68
C ARG A 550 13.29 -25.95 -10.24
N TYR A 551 12.71 -24.77 -10.07
CA TYR A 551 12.33 -24.24 -8.76
C TYR A 551 10.85 -23.90 -8.77
N GLU A 552 10.21 -24.15 -7.64
CA GLU A 552 8.78 -23.89 -7.47
C GLU A 552 8.52 -23.38 -6.05
N LEU A 553 7.70 -22.35 -5.96
CA LEU A 553 7.13 -21.84 -4.72
C LEU A 553 5.67 -22.20 -4.62
N PRO A 554 5.15 -22.43 -3.40
CA PRO A 554 3.74 -22.76 -3.18
C PRO A 554 2.78 -21.67 -3.70
N GLU A 555 3.21 -20.41 -3.81
CA GLU A 555 2.40 -19.32 -4.39
C GLU A 555 2.14 -19.47 -5.90
N GLY A 556 2.83 -20.41 -6.56
CA GLY A 556 2.75 -20.67 -7.99
C GLY A 556 3.89 -20.05 -8.81
N ARG A 557 4.82 -19.37 -8.19
CA ARG A 557 6.01 -18.85 -8.87
C ARG A 557 6.93 -20.02 -9.19
N ARG A 558 7.24 -20.20 -10.47
CA ARG A 558 8.04 -21.32 -10.99
C ARG A 558 9.18 -20.81 -11.86
N TYR A 559 10.32 -21.48 -11.80
CA TYR A 559 11.49 -21.13 -12.61
C TYR A 559 12.13 -22.37 -13.24
N ALA A 560 12.68 -22.19 -14.44
CA ALA A 560 13.61 -23.11 -15.07
C ALA A 560 15.00 -22.51 -15.12
N LEU A 561 16.00 -23.20 -14.61
CA LEU A 561 17.41 -22.91 -14.82
C LEU A 561 17.86 -23.70 -16.04
N LEU A 562 18.26 -22.98 -17.09
CA LEU A 562 18.70 -23.54 -18.35
C LEU A 562 20.23 -23.51 -18.45
N ALA A 563 20.78 -24.55 -19.06
CA ALA A 563 22.21 -24.71 -19.38
C ALA A 563 22.42 -24.77 -20.92
N PRO A 564 23.62 -24.52 -21.41
CA PRO A 564 23.94 -24.73 -22.82
C PRO A 564 23.57 -26.15 -23.29
N PRO A 565 23.24 -26.34 -24.58
CA PRO A 565 23.05 -27.67 -25.14
C PRO A 565 24.36 -28.49 -25.00
N ALA A 566 24.22 -29.79 -24.78
CA ALA A 566 25.39 -30.67 -24.76
C ALA A 566 26.12 -30.55 -26.10
N MET A 567 27.42 -30.25 -26.05
CA MET A 567 28.25 -30.33 -27.26
C MET A 567 28.36 -31.80 -27.67
N HIS A 568 27.75 -32.14 -28.81
CA HIS A 568 27.91 -33.44 -29.45
C HIS A 568 29.24 -33.56 -30.16
#